data_ae48b3f73d239a56dbf3321c5d33338a
#
_entry.id   ae48b3f73d239a56dbf3321c5d33338a
#
_cell.length_a   1.000
_cell.length_b   1.000
_cell.length_c   1.000
_cell.angle_alpha   90.00
_cell.angle_beta   90.00
_cell.angle_gamma   90.00
#
_symmetry.space_group_name_H-M   'P 1'
#
loop_
_entity.id
_entity.type
_entity.pdbx_description
1 polymer ?
#
loop_
_entity_poly.entity_id
_entity_poly.type
_entity_poly.pdbx_seq_one_letter_code
_entity_poly.pdbx_strand_id
1 'polypeptide(L)'
;MELYTTLMPNNPGQLQAVNSWQRAGFAPVSINSLNEIAKLKNEYLDVRFVPASPPVPPTLDKLLAAVPMDQPVGIINSDVYLTLRPEELPELGDRFIFGHRIDVPHFGRLSGEPFIAGFDFFFFHGRCRKIVPSSIFQLGRPAWDYWLPWCLAKACQPLLLTTPVAFHAKHEQRWDKVQHHRFCDELRKRTGLSASDMWKKLTAFPARSLEELGDPV
;
A
#
# COMPACT_ATOMS: atom_id res chain seq x y z
N MET A 1 11.79 -8.84 -4.24
CA MET A 1 11.44 -7.46 -3.82
C MET A 1 10.78 -7.51 -2.45
N GLU A 2 11.17 -6.63 -1.51
CA GLU A 2 10.49 -6.52 -0.20
C GLU A 2 9.15 -5.80 -0.34
N LEU A 3 8.13 -6.31 0.37
CA LEU A 3 6.77 -5.78 0.38
C LEU A 3 6.36 -5.41 1.81
N TYR A 4 6.26 -4.12 2.09
CA TYR A 4 6.06 -3.55 3.42
C TYR A 4 4.58 -3.37 3.74
N THR A 5 4.23 -3.73 4.97
CA THR A 5 2.87 -3.61 5.51
C THR A 5 2.87 -3.44 7.02
N THR A 6 1.68 -3.41 7.60
CA THR A 6 1.43 -3.55 9.04
C THR A 6 0.36 -4.60 9.24
N LEU A 7 0.72 -5.76 9.78
CA LEU A 7 -0.22 -6.84 10.08
C LEU A 7 -0.98 -6.54 11.37
N MET A 8 -2.23 -6.94 11.43
CA MET A 8 -3.07 -6.79 12.61
C MET A 8 -3.39 -8.17 13.22
N PRO A 9 -3.20 -8.37 14.52
CA PRO A 9 -3.65 -9.58 15.17
C PRO A 9 -5.16 -9.82 14.95
N ASN A 10 -5.56 -11.08 14.77
CA ASN A 10 -6.95 -11.50 14.58
C ASN A 10 -7.64 -10.94 13.33
N ASN A 11 -6.92 -10.76 12.24
CA ASN A 11 -7.49 -10.39 10.95
C ASN A 11 -7.47 -11.59 9.97
N PRO A 12 -8.58 -12.30 9.75
CA PRO A 12 -8.58 -13.57 9.01
C PRO A 12 -8.20 -13.44 7.53
N GLY A 13 -8.40 -12.28 6.91
CA GLY A 13 -8.07 -12.08 5.49
C GLY A 13 -6.57 -11.92 5.22
N GLN A 14 -5.78 -11.54 6.23
CA GLN A 14 -4.36 -11.20 6.03
C GLN A 14 -3.48 -12.41 5.69
N LEU A 15 -3.72 -13.56 6.30
CA LEU A 15 -2.88 -14.74 6.05
C LEU A 15 -2.94 -15.16 4.58
N GLN A 16 -4.12 -15.14 3.97
CA GLN A 16 -4.29 -15.46 2.55
C GLN A 16 -3.63 -14.40 1.65
N ALA A 17 -3.72 -13.13 2.01
CA ALA A 17 -3.06 -12.03 1.31
C ALA A 17 -1.53 -12.19 1.37
N VAL A 18 -0.94 -12.37 2.55
CA VAL A 18 0.50 -12.58 2.76
C VAL A 18 1.00 -13.82 2.00
N ASN A 19 0.26 -14.93 2.05
CA ASN A 19 0.60 -16.14 1.30
C ASN A 19 0.56 -15.90 -0.23
N SER A 20 -0.27 -14.98 -0.72
CA SER A 20 -0.26 -14.62 -2.15
C SER A 20 1.02 -13.88 -2.54
N TRP A 21 1.49 -12.95 -1.68
CA TRP A 21 2.72 -12.21 -1.93
C TRP A 21 3.94 -13.12 -1.96
N GLN A 22 4.03 -14.06 -1.01
CA GLN A 22 5.12 -15.04 -0.95
C GLN A 22 5.13 -15.95 -2.19
N ARG A 23 3.96 -16.46 -2.60
CA ARG A 23 3.83 -17.27 -3.84
C ARG A 23 4.18 -16.47 -5.09
N ALA A 24 3.93 -15.18 -5.09
CA ALA A 24 4.32 -14.29 -6.18
C ALA A 24 5.81 -13.94 -6.21
N GLY A 25 6.58 -14.28 -5.15
CA GLY A 25 8.01 -13.99 -5.06
C GLY A 25 8.37 -12.71 -4.30
N PHE A 26 7.43 -12.08 -3.62
CA PHE A 26 7.73 -10.99 -2.70
C PHE A 26 8.22 -11.51 -1.34
N ALA A 27 9.04 -10.72 -0.67
CA ALA A 27 9.46 -10.92 0.72
C ALA A 27 8.67 -10.00 1.66
N PRO A 28 7.64 -10.50 2.38
CA PRO A 28 6.82 -9.65 3.24
C PRO A 28 7.60 -9.13 4.46
N VAL A 29 7.42 -7.84 4.73
CA VAL A 29 7.98 -7.15 5.90
C VAL A 29 6.87 -6.43 6.63
N SER A 30 6.67 -6.75 7.90
CA SER A 30 5.63 -6.12 8.71
C SER A 30 6.21 -5.25 9.82
N ILE A 31 5.72 -4.01 9.89
CA ILE A 31 6.17 -3.03 10.90
C ILE A 31 5.14 -3.01 12.02
N ASN A 32 5.52 -3.55 13.19
CA ASN A 32 4.59 -3.78 14.29
C ASN A 32 5.21 -3.41 15.65
N SER A 33 4.36 -3.20 16.65
CA SER A 33 4.83 -3.15 18.04
C SER A 33 5.33 -4.52 18.50
N LEU A 34 6.20 -4.56 19.52
CA LEU A 34 6.69 -5.82 20.10
C LEU A 34 5.54 -6.72 20.59
N ASN A 35 4.47 -6.13 21.14
CA ASN A 35 3.30 -6.88 21.60
C ASN A 35 2.54 -7.53 20.44
N GLU A 36 2.41 -6.87 19.30
CA GLU A 36 1.79 -7.44 18.10
C GLU A 36 2.67 -8.52 17.49
N ILE A 37 3.99 -8.29 17.40
CA ILE A 37 4.95 -9.28 16.91
C ILE A 37 4.86 -10.58 17.71
N ALA A 38 4.78 -10.49 19.04
CA ALA A 38 4.64 -11.66 19.88
C ALA A 38 3.39 -12.51 19.58
N LYS A 39 2.30 -11.86 19.10
CA LYS A 39 1.05 -12.54 18.71
C LYS A 39 1.10 -13.09 17.29
N LEU A 40 1.78 -12.40 16.38
CA LEU A 40 1.76 -12.68 14.94
C LEU A 40 2.83 -13.67 14.49
N LYS A 41 4.00 -13.68 15.12
CA LYS A 41 5.18 -14.40 14.65
C LYS A 41 5.01 -15.92 14.47
N ASN A 42 4.09 -16.53 15.21
CA ASN A 42 3.82 -17.96 15.09
C ASN A 42 2.86 -18.32 13.96
N GLU A 43 2.05 -17.35 13.50
CA GLU A 43 1.12 -17.50 12.40
C GLU A 43 1.76 -17.13 11.05
N TYR A 44 2.69 -16.16 11.07
CA TYR A 44 3.36 -15.60 9.88
C TYR A 44 4.85 -15.92 9.90
N LEU A 45 5.20 -17.21 9.72
CA LEU A 45 6.58 -17.73 9.89
C LEU A 45 7.60 -17.08 8.94
N ASP A 46 7.20 -16.82 7.70
CA ASP A 46 8.08 -16.27 6.65
C ASP A 46 7.91 -14.76 6.45
N VAL A 47 7.41 -14.06 7.46
CA VAL A 47 7.32 -12.59 7.49
C VAL A 47 8.44 -12.03 8.35
N ARG A 48 9.22 -11.12 7.79
CA ARG A 48 10.19 -10.35 8.56
C ARG A 48 9.48 -9.26 9.37
N PHE A 49 9.52 -9.36 10.69
CA PHE A 49 8.96 -8.34 11.58
C PHE A 49 10.00 -7.30 11.96
N VAL A 50 9.64 -6.02 11.85
CA VAL A 50 10.45 -4.88 12.29
C VAL A 50 9.73 -4.16 13.42
N PRO A 51 10.33 -4.03 14.62
CA PRO A 51 9.71 -3.34 15.74
C PRO A 51 9.51 -1.85 15.45
N ALA A 52 8.33 -1.34 15.79
CA ALA A 52 8.01 0.08 15.76
C ALA A 52 7.56 0.59 17.12
N SER A 53 7.95 1.83 17.42
CA SER A 53 7.43 2.57 18.57
C SER A 53 6.05 3.17 18.26
N PRO A 54 5.21 3.43 19.28
CA PRO A 54 3.92 4.07 19.10
C PRO A 54 3.98 5.35 18.24
N PRO A 55 2.88 5.71 17.53
CA PRO A 55 1.58 5.05 17.55
C PRO A 55 1.57 3.70 16.83
N VAL A 56 0.54 2.88 17.13
CA VAL A 56 0.28 1.60 16.48
C VAL A 56 -1.12 1.64 15.86
N PRO A 57 -1.27 1.38 14.56
CA PRO A 57 -0.21 1.15 13.56
C PRO A 57 0.75 2.35 13.42
N PRO A 58 1.98 2.15 12.93
CA PRO A 58 2.95 3.23 12.76
C PRO A 58 2.47 4.25 11.73
N THR A 59 2.90 5.49 11.87
CA THR A 59 2.71 6.50 10.81
C THR A 59 3.53 6.13 9.58
N LEU A 60 3.11 6.61 8.41
CA LEU A 60 3.77 6.31 7.13
C LEU A 60 5.27 6.64 7.12
N ASP A 61 5.66 7.77 7.70
CA ASP A 61 7.06 8.14 7.81
C ASP A 61 7.87 7.15 8.66
N LYS A 62 7.29 6.61 9.75
CA LYS A 62 7.91 5.57 10.57
C LYS A 62 7.98 4.23 9.84
N LEU A 63 6.94 3.85 9.11
CA LEU A 63 6.98 2.67 8.25
C LEU A 63 8.06 2.82 7.19
N LEU A 64 8.09 3.96 6.50
CA LEU A 64 9.08 4.27 5.47
C LEU A 64 10.51 4.34 6.01
N ALA A 65 10.72 4.67 7.29
CA ALA A 65 12.04 4.63 7.91
C ALA A 65 12.67 3.23 7.90
N ALA A 66 11.87 2.18 7.89
CA ALA A 66 12.33 0.79 7.78
C ALA A 66 12.61 0.33 6.34
N VAL A 67 12.21 1.11 5.34
CA VAL A 67 12.40 0.78 3.91
C VAL A 67 13.86 1.04 3.53
N PRO A 68 14.58 0.11 2.87
CA PRO A 68 15.93 0.37 2.36
C PRO A 68 15.91 1.42 1.24
N MET A 69 17.04 2.12 1.07
CA MET A 69 17.10 3.25 0.12
C MET A 69 17.60 2.87 -1.27
N ASP A 70 18.28 1.75 -1.39
CA ASP A 70 19.09 1.36 -2.53
C ASP A 70 18.44 0.32 -3.44
N GLN A 71 17.19 -0.04 -3.16
CA GLN A 71 16.47 -1.08 -3.93
C GLN A 71 15.00 -0.73 -4.15
N PRO A 72 14.34 -1.35 -5.16
CA PRO A 72 12.90 -1.32 -5.33
C PRO A 72 12.17 -1.99 -4.17
N VAL A 73 11.04 -1.41 -3.77
CA VAL A 73 10.17 -1.90 -2.68
C VAL A 73 8.70 -1.73 -3.03
N GLY A 74 7.86 -2.45 -2.31
CA GLY A 74 6.42 -2.23 -2.33
C GLY A 74 5.87 -1.86 -0.96
N ILE A 75 4.76 -1.11 -0.95
CA ILE A 75 3.91 -0.88 0.21
C ILE A 75 2.49 -1.33 -0.15
N ILE A 76 1.86 -2.07 0.74
CA ILE A 76 0.54 -2.65 0.48
C ILE A 76 -0.29 -2.74 1.76
N ASN A 77 -1.61 -2.59 1.65
CA ASN A 77 -2.53 -2.94 2.72
C ASN A 77 -2.46 -4.44 3.04
N SER A 78 -2.50 -4.77 4.32
CA SER A 78 -2.23 -6.13 4.82
C SER A 78 -3.23 -7.21 4.40
N ASP A 79 -4.39 -6.82 3.89
CA ASP A 79 -5.50 -7.68 3.49
C ASP A 79 -5.77 -7.66 1.97
N VAL A 80 -4.79 -7.21 1.20
CA VAL A 80 -4.85 -7.20 -0.27
C VAL A 80 -4.07 -8.38 -0.86
N TYR A 81 -4.78 -9.27 -1.54
CA TYR A 81 -4.22 -10.38 -2.30
C TYR A 81 -3.62 -9.87 -3.61
N LEU A 82 -2.39 -10.26 -3.95
CA LEU A 82 -1.72 -9.91 -5.20
C LEU A 82 -1.61 -11.12 -6.15
N THR A 83 -1.81 -10.86 -7.44
CA THR A 83 -1.47 -11.76 -8.53
C THR A 83 -0.24 -11.32 -9.31
N LEU A 84 0.21 -10.08 -9.12
CA LEU A 84 1.41 -9.50 -9.71
C LEU A 84 2.67 -10.14 -9.13
N ARG A 85 3.69 -10.39 -9.96
CA ARG A 85 5.01 -10.86 -9.57
C ARG A 85 6.05 -9.74 -9.69
N PRO A 86 7.12 -9.72 -8.87
CA PRO A 86 8.16 -8.67 -8.94
C PRO A 86 8.80 -8.52 -10.33
N GLU A 87 8.97 -9.61 -11.06
CA GLU A 87 9.56 -9.63 -12.41
C GLU A 87 8.65 -9.06 -13.50
N GLU A 88 7.36 -8.89 -13.23
CA GLU A 88 6.41 -8.24 -14.14
C GLU A 88 6.43 -6.72 -14.02
N LEU A 89 7.09 -6.21 -12.97
CA LEU A 89 7.28 -4.77 -12.81
C LEU A 89 8.45 -4.29 -13.69
N PRO A 90 8.32 -3.15 -14.37
CA PRO A 90 9.45 -2.55 -15.08
C PRO A 90 10.52 -2.06 -14.10
N GLU A 91 11.69 -1.68 -14.61
CA GLU A 91 12.67 -0.97 -13.81
C GLU A 91 12.06 0.32 -13.26
N LEU A 92 11.97 0.43 -11.93
CA LEU A 92 11.26 1.54 -11.29
C LEU A 92 12.02 2.86 -11.39
N GLY A 93 13.38 2.82 -11.34
CA GLY A 93 14.17 4.04 -11.51
C GLY A 93 13.64 5.22 -10.68
N ASP A 94 13.17 6.25 -11.37
CA ASP A 94 12.49 7.42 -10.81
C ASP A 94 10.95 7.34 -10.90
N ARG A 95 10.40 6.18 -11.24
CA ARG A 95 8.95 5.93 -11.35
C ARG A 95 8.40 5.35 -10.05
N PHE A 96 7.10 5.58 -9.84
CA PHE A 96 6.33 4.77 -8.90
C PHE A 96 5.04 4.28 -9.55
N ILE A 97 4.69 3.03 -9.26
CA ILE A 97 3.49 2.35 -9.78
C ILE A 97 2.52 2.17 -8.62
N PHE A 98 1.25 2.44 -8.86
CA PHE A 98 0.19 2.26 -7.88
C PHE A 98 -1.11 1.90 -8.60
N GLY A 99 -2.10 1.39 -7.87
CA GLY A 99 -3.35 1.01 -8.51
C GLY A 99 -4.49 0.77 -7.54
N HIS A 100 -5.65 0.59 -8.15
CA HIS A 100 -6.89 0.22 -7.47
C HIS A 100 -6.92 -1.28 -7.17
N ARG A 101 -7.79 -1.67 -6.25
CA ARG A 101 -8.11 -3.06 -5.99
C ARG A 101 -9.45 -3.46 -6.61
N ILE A 102 -9.66 -4.75 -6.72
CA ILE A 102 -10.97 -5.35 -6.98
C ILE A 102 -11.52 -5.88 -5.66
N ASP A 103 -12.69 -5.43 -5.27
CA ASP A 103 -13.41 -5.97 -4.12
C ASP A 103 -14.09 -7.28 -4.52
N VAL A 104 -13.71 -8.38 -3.86
CA VAL A 104 -14.21 -9.73 -4.11
C VAL A 104 -14.95 -10.29 -2.90
N PRO A 105 -15.87 -11.27 -3.07
CA PRO A 105 -16.53 -11.90 -1.94
C PRO A 105 -15.56 -12.71 -1.07
N HIS A 106 -14.58 -13.37 -1.67
CA HIS A 106 -13.50 -14.12 -1.00
C HIS A 106 -12.36 -14.41 -1.99
N PHE A 107 -11.15 -14.71 -1.51
CA PHE A 107 -9.98 -14.94 -2.36
C PHE A 107 -9.99 -16.24 -3.20
N GLY A 108 -10.93 -17.16 -2.96
CA GLY A 108 -11.16 -18.31 -3.84
C GLY A 108 -11.85 -17.92 -5.16
N ARG A 109 -12.33 -16.69 -5.30
CA ARG A 109 -12.96 -16.15 -6.50
C ARG A 109 -12.49 -14.71 -6.73
N LEU A 110 -11.51 -14.53 -7.60
CA LEU A 110 -10.91 -13.23 -7.92
C LEU A 110 -11.71 -12.46 -8.99
N SER A 111 -13.04 -12.47 -8.88
CA SER A 111 -13.96 -11.73 -9.74
C SER A 111 -14.87 -10.88 -8.87
N GLY A 112 -14.92 -9.60 -9.13
CA GLY A 112 -15.66 -8.64 -8.31
C GLY A 112 -15.73 -7.25 -8.93
N GLU A 113 -15.99 -6.25 -8.12
CA GLU A 113 -16.18 -4.87 -8.53
C GLU A 113 -14.93 -4.02 -8.25
N PRO A 114 -14.52 -3.15 -9.19
CA PRO A 114 -13.41 -2.23 -8.95
C PRO A 114 -13.73 -1.29 -7.77
N PHE A 115 -12.82 -1.21 -6.81
CA PHE A 115 -12.85 -0.20 -5.77
C PHE A 115 -12.05 1.02 -6.23
N ILE A 116 -12.74 1.99 -6.79
CA ILE A 116 -12.11 3.17 -7.41
C ILE A 116 -11.85 4.33 -6.42
N ALA A 117 -12.29 4.22 -5.17
CA ALA A 117 -12.20 5.31 -4.19
C ALA A 117 -10.92 5.30 -3.35
N GLY A 118 -9.89 4.54 -3.74
CA GLY A 118 -8.63 4.45 -3.03
C GLY A 118 -7.59 3.63 -3.78
N PHE A 119 -6.37 3.63 -3.25
CA PHE A 119 -5.24 2.88 -3.79
C PHE A 119 -4.63 2.02 -2.69
N ASP A 120 -4.36 0.75 -2.97
CA ASP A 120 -4.02 -0.21 -1.93
C ASP A 120 -2.59 -0.75 -2.02
N PHE A 121 -1.88 -0.46 -3.11
CA PHE A 121 -0.49 -0.88 -3.33
C PHE A 121 0.32 0.19 -4.07
N PHE A 122 1.61 0.24 -3.74
CA PHE A 122 2.58 1.20 -4.29
C PHE A 122 3.92 0.50 -4.46
N PHE A 123 4.52 0.57 -5.66
CA PHE A 123 5.87 0.09 -5.94
C PHE A 123 6.74 1.27 -6.36
N PHE A 124 7.90 1.45 -5.72
CA PHE A 124 8.82 2.55 -5.99
C PHE A 124 10.24 2.21 -5.55
N HIS A 125 11.21 2.96 -6.02
CA HIS A 125 12.59 2.84 -5.53
C HIS A 125 12.71 3.47 -4.14
N GLY A 126 13.26 2.75 -3.17
CA GLY A 126 13.28 3.17 -1.76
C GLY A 126 13.89 4.54 -1.48
N ARG A 127 14.76 5.06 -2.36
CA ARG A 127 15.28 6.44 -2.26
C ARG A 127 14.19 7.50 -2.24
N CYS A 128 13.03 7.23 -2.88
CA CYS A 128 11.90 8.15 -2.93
C CYS A 128 11.23 8.37 -1.56
N ARG A 129 11.47 7.49 -0.58
CA ARG A 129 10.89 7.62 0.78
C ARG A 129 11.22 8.96 1.47
N LYS A 130 12.36 9.57 1.13
CA LYS A 130 12.84 10.83 1.75
C LYS A 130 11.91 12.02 1.50
N ILE A 131 11.08 11.97 0.46
CA ILE A 131 10.16 13.06 0.12
C ILE A 131 8.84 12.99 0.89
N VAL A 132 8.57 11.90 1.60
CA VAL A 132 7.36 11.76 2.40
C VAL A 132 7.61 12.35 3.80
N PRO A 133 7.06 13.53 4.11
CA PRO A 133 7.29 14.16 5.39
C PRO A 133 6.50 13.47 6.50
N SER A 134 6.93 13.70 7.74
CA SER A 134 6.21 13.23 8.93
C SER A 134 4.76 13.70 8.94
N SER A 135 3.86 12.79 9.27
CA SER A 135 2.41 13.01 9.21
C SER A 135 1.68 12.09 10.17
N ILE A 136 0.36 12.28 10.30
CA ILE A 136 -0.50 11.37 11.07
C ILE A 136 -0.97 10.15 10.27
N PHE A 137 -0.72 10.11 8.95
CA PHE A 137 -1.24 9.06 8.08
C PHE A 137 -0.63 7.70 8.41
N GLN A 138 -1.48 6.69 8.45
CA GLN A 138 -1.16 5.33 8.82
C GLN A 138 -1.74 4.36 7.81
N LEU A 139 -1.01 3.30 7.49
CA LEU A 139 -1.47 2.26 6.57
C LEU A 139 -2.82 1.66 7.04
N GLY A 140 -3.76 1.48 6.14
CA GLY A 140 -5.10 0.97 6.44
C GLY A 140 -6.04 1.96 7.14
N ARG A 141 -5.63 3.23 7.32
CA ARG A 141 -6.48 4.32 7.80
C ARG A 141 -6.85 5.25 6.64
N PRO A 142 -7.89 6.13 6.78
CA PRO A 142 -8.27 7.03 5.70
C PRO A 142 -7.13 7.91 5.19
N ALA A 143 -7.13 8.19 3.90
CA ALA A 143 -6.30 9.16 3.20
C ALA A 143 -4.77 8.89 3.15
N TRP A 144 -4.25 7.79 3.72
CA TRP A 144 -2.83 7.43 3.56
C TRP A 144 -2.50 7.12 2.09
N ASP A 145 -3.44 6.49 1.41
CA ASP A 145 -3.43 6.07 0.02
C ASP A 145 -3.54 7.25 -0.97
N TYR A 146 -3.95 8.42 -0.50
CA TYR A 146 -3.88 9.69 -1.21
C TYR A 146 -2.59 10.46 -0.89
N TRP A 147 -2.19 10.43 0.39
CA TRP A 147 -1.00 11.15 0.85
C TRP A 147 0.29 10.60 0.26
N LEU A 148 0.46 9.27 0.26
CA LEU A 148 1.68 8.64 -0.24
C LEU A 148 1.94 8.98 -1.71
N PRO A 149 1.02 8.71 -2.68
CA PRO A 149 1.26 9.02 -4.08
C PRO A 149 1.37 10.53 -4.35
N TRP A 150 0.65 11.37 -3.59
CA TRP A 150 0.82 12.82 -3.65
C TRP A 150 2.24 13.27 -3.28
N CYS A 151 2.83 12.68 -2.27
CA CYS A 151 4.20 12.98 -1.90
C CYS A 151 5.19 12.44 -2.93
N LEU A 152 5.03 11.18 -3.36
CA LEU A 152 5.91 10.55 -4.34
C LEU A 152 5.92 11.29 -5.67
N ALA A 153 4.78 11.80 -6.13
CA ALA A 153 4.68 12.55 -7.39
C ALA A 153 5.46 13.88 -7.42
N LYS A 154 5.99 14.34 -6.29
CA LYS A 154 6.85 15.53 -6.24
C LYS A 154 8.28 15.29 -6.75
N ALA A 155 8.73 14.03 -6.78
CA ALA A 155 10.08 13.67 -7.20
C ALA A 155 10.15 12.40 -8.06
N CYS A 156 9.05 11.66 -8.18
CA CYS A 156 8.97 10.43 -8.96
C CYS A 156 7.82 10.53 -9.97
N GLN A 157 8.00 9.90 -11.13
CA GLN A 157 6.98 9.86 -12.17
C GLN A 157 5.87 8.88 -11.79
N PRO A 158 4.62 9.33 -11.61
CA PRO A 158 3.50 8.46 -11.28
C PRO A 158 3.05 7.63 -12.48
N LEU A 159 2.68 6.38 -12.21
CA LEU A 159 2.08 5.49 -13.18
C LEU A 159 0.95 4.70 -12.52
N LEU A 160 -0.28 4.94 -12.97
CA LEU A 160 -1.46 4.20 -12.53
C LEU A 160 -1.57 2.88 -13.30
N LEU A 161 -1.48 1.76 -12.58
CA LEU A 161 -1.65 0.45 -13.18
C LEU A 161 -3.14 0.16 -13.38
N THR A 162 -3.53 -0.14 -14.61
CA THR A 162 -4.92 -0.43 -14.99
C THR A 162 -5.25 -1.93 -14.97
N THR A 163 -4.25 -2.80 -15.09
CA THR A 163 -4.43 -4.25 -14.98
C THR A 163 -4.86 -4.63 -13.56
N PRO A 164 -5.96 -5.37 -13.39
CA PRO A 164 -6.40 -5.85 -12.08
C PRO A 164 -5.43 -6.88 -11.50
N VAL A 165 -4.62 -6.47 -10.53
CA VAL A 165 -3.61 -7.32 -9.87
C VAL A 165 -3.80 -7.42 -8.36
N ALA A 166 -4.64 -6.57 -7.79
CA ALA A 166 -4.89 -6.45 -6.36
C ALA A 166 -6.35 -6.76 -6.04
N PHE A 167 -6.59 -7.67 -5.11
CA PHE A 167 -7.92 -8.14 -4.73
C PHE A 167 -8.10 -8.04 -3.22
N HIS A 168 -9.28 -7.63 -2.80
CA HIS A 168 -9.60 -7.47 -1.38
C HIS A 168 -10.92 -8.17 -1.06
N ALA A 169 -10.90 -9.09 -0.12
CA ALA A 169 -12.13 -9.73 0.36
C ALA A 169 -12.94 -8.73 1.21
N LYS A 170 -14.18 -8.47 0.80
CA LYS A 170 -15.04 -7.49 1.49
C LYS A 170 -15.24 -7.85 2.95
N HIS A 171 -15.03 -6.89 3.82
CA HIS A 171 -15.33 -6.97 5.25
C HIS A 171 -15.87 -5.64 5.77
N GLU A 172 -16.36 -5.63 7.00
CA GLU A 172 -16.79 -4.40 7.65
C GLU A 172 -15.63 -3.41 7.81
N GLN A 173 -15.95 -2.14 7.62
CA GLN A 173 -15.01 -1.03 7.74
C GLN A 173 -14.52 -0.89 9.19
N ARG A 174 -13.21 -0.74 9.39
CA ARG A 174 -12.56 -0.72 10.71
C ARG A 174 -12.26 0.68 11.26
N TRP A 175 -12.71 1.71 10.60
CA TRP A 175 -12.58 3.09 11.06
C TRP A 175 -13.95 3.77 11.03
N ASP A 176 -14.18 4.70 11.97
CA ASP A 176 -15.41 5.44 12.11
C ASP A 176 -15.38 6.79 11.37
N LYS A 177 -16.52 7.49 11.36
CA LYS A 177 -16.65 8.79 10.69
C LYS A 177 -15.74 9.86 11.31
N VAL A 178 -15.45 9.81 12.61
CA VAL A 178 -14.59 10.78 13.30
C VAL A 178 -13.15 10.61 12.80
N GLN A 179 -12.66 9.37 12.74
CA GLN A 179 -11.36 9.09 12.16
C GLN A 179 -11.29 9.53 10.70
N HIS A 180 -12.31 9.20 9.89
CA HIS A 180 -12.36 9.63 8.50
C HIS A 180 -12.22 11.15 8.36
N HIS A 181 -13.04 11.93 9.07
CA HIS A 181 -12.99 13.39 9.01
C HIS A 181 -11.62 13.91 9.44
N ARG A 182 -11.06 13.42 10.57
CA ARG A 182 -9.74 13.83 11.07
C ARG A 182 -8.63 13.65 10.00
N PHE A 183 -8.60 12.52 9.33
CA PHE A 183 -7.57 12.25 8.31
C PHE A 183 -7.81 13.05 7.02
N CYS A 184 -9.06 13.23 6.59
CA CYS A 184 -9.39 14.08 5.44
C CYS A 184 -9.09 15.57 5.71
N ASP A 185 -9.34 16.07 6.92
CA ASP A 185 -8.99 17.44 7.32
C ASP A 185 -7.48 17.65 7.34
N GLU A 186 -6.71 16.67 7.83
CA GLU A 186 -5.25 16.74 7.79
C GLU A 186 -4.72 16.71 6.36
N LEU A 187 -5.31 15.89 5.48
CA LEU A 187 -4.98 15.89 4.05
C LEU A 187 -5.21 17.27 3.44
N ARG A 188 -6.39 17.84 3.68
CA ARG A 188 -6.76 19.17 3.19
C ARG A 188 -5.83 20.26 3.72
N LYS A 189 -5.51 20.23 5.00
CA LYS A 189 -4.58 21.17 5.62
C LYS A 189 -3.20 21.15 4.96
N ARG A 190 -2.69 19.96 4.62
CA ARG A 190 -1.35 19.78 4.04
C ARG A 190 -1.27 20.04 2.55
N THR A 191 -2.35 19.82 1.83
CA THR A 191 -2.36 19.84 0.36
C THR A 191 -3.19 20.96 -0.24
N GLY A 192 -4.10 21.57 0.53
CA GLY A 192 -5.12 22.49 0.03
C GLY A 192 -6.27 21.82 -0.71
N LEU A 193 -6.25 20.48 -0.86
CA LEU A 193 -7.22 19.73 -1.65
C LEU A 193 -8.15 18.91 -0.76
N SER A 194 -9.42 18.81 -1.16
CA SER A 194 -10.33 17.81 -0.58
C SER A 194 -9.91 16.39 -1.00
N ALA A 195 -10.41 15.36 -0.30
CA ALA A 195 -10.17 13.97 -0.70
C ALA A 195 -10.69 13.69 -2.12
N SER A 196 -11.84 14.27 -2.50
CA SER A 196 -12.40 14.15 -3.85
C SER A 196 -11.50 14.82 -4.92
N ASP A 197 -10.97 16.01 -4.65
CA ASP A 197 -10.08 16.69 -5.58
C ASP A 197 -8.73 15.97 -5.69
N MET A 198 -8.24 15.43 -4.58
CA MET A 198 -7.04 14.60 -4.57
C MET A 198 -7.24 13.34 -5.42
N TRP A 199 -8.35 12.63 -5.23
CA TRP A 199 -8.69 11.46 -6.06
C TRP A 199 -8.68 11.79 -7.54
N LYS A 200 -9.37 12.85 -7.98
CA LYS A 200 -9.39 13.30 -9.38
C LYS A 200 -7.98 13.57 -9.92
N LYS A 201 -7.12 14.16 -9.08
CA LYS A 201 -5.76 14.49 -9.47
C LYS A 201 -4.88 13.25 -9.61
N LEU A 202 -5.02 12.27 -8.72
CA LEU A 202 -4.26 11.03 -8.75
C LEU A 202 -4.71 10.10 -9.88
N THR A 203 -6.01 10.06 -10.19
CA THR A 203 -6.55 9.27 -11.31
C THR A 203 -6.30 9.91 -12.68
N ALA A 204 -5.89 11.18 -12.74
CA ALA A 204 -5.46 11.84 -13.96
C ALA A 204 -3.97 11.59 -14.33
N PHE A 205 -3.22 10.85 -13.51
CA PHE A 205 -1.86 10.46 -13.85
C PHE A 205 -1.82 9.49 -15.04
N PRO A 206 -0.69 9.37 -15.73
CA PRO A 206 -0.53 8.39 -16.81
C PRO A 206 -0.92 6.99 -16.35
N ALA A 207 -1.75 6.33 -17.13
CA ALA A 207 -2.28 5.01 -16.85
C ALA A 207 -1.79 4.00 -17.91
N ARG A 208 -1.37 2.80 -17.48
CA ARG A 208 -0.91 1.73 -18.36
C ARG A 208 -1.31 0.36 -17.83
N SER A 209 -1.50 -0.60 -18.74
CA SER A 209 -1.61 -2.02 -18.41
C SER A 209 -0.22 -2.64 -18.15
N LEU A 210 -0.16 -3.85 -17.61
CA LEU A 210 1.09 -4.59 -17.45
C LEU A 210 1.75 -4.89 -18.81
N GLU A 211 0.96 -5.19 -19.83
CA GLU A 211 1.46 -5.44 -21.18
C GLU A 211 2.19 -4.22 -21.75
N GLU A 212 1.62 -3.02 -21.54
CA GLU A 212 2.20 -1.75 -21.98
C GLU A 212 3.43 -1.32 -21.17
N LEU A 213 3.63 -1.89 -19.96
CA LEU A 213 4.81 -1.60 -19.13
C LEU A 213 6.09 -2.29 -19.63
N GLY A 214 5.96 -3.41 -20.33
CA GLY A 214 7.07 -4.16 -20.93
C GLY A 214 7.61 -3.56 -22.23
N ASP A 215 6.88 -2.65 -22.86
CA ASP A 215 7.32 -2.01 -24.10
C ASP A 215 8.30 -0.86 -23.77
N PRO A 216 9.48 -0.84 -24.41
CA PRO A 216 10.40 0.31 -24.28
C PRO A 216 9.72 1.57 -24.86
N VAL A 217 9.74 2.65 -24.11
CA VAL A 217 9.29 3.98 -24.55
C VAL A 217 10.32 4.61 -25.46
#